data_a284d1714b961de9457ac1b4c8a0b4a8
#
_entry.id   a284d1714b961de9457ac1b4c8a0b4a8
#
_cell.length_a   1.000
_cell.length_b   1.000
_cell.length_c   1.000
_cell.angle_alpha   90.00
_cell.angle_beta   90.00
_cell.angle_gamma   90.00
#
_symmetry.space_group_name_H-M   'P 1'
#
loop_
_entity.id
_entity.type
_entity.pdbx_description
1 polymer ?
#
loop_
_entity_poly.entity_id
_entity_poly.type
_entity_poly.pdbx_seq_one_letter_code
_entity_poly.pdbx_strand_id
1 'polypeptide(L)'
;KKGERVIIYMPMVPEAIVAMLACARIGAIHSVVFGGFASNELAVRIDDAQPKTTLAASCGIEPGRVIEYKPLIDGAIQLSKHKPESVVILQRPEARASLIPGRDFDWDEFQLDAEPADCVMVEGNHPAYILYTSGTTGAPKGVVRPTAGHLVALHWSMKNIYNVDPGDVFWAASDVGWVVGHSYICYAPLVHGNTTVLFEGKPVGTPDAGTFWRVISEHKVKAFFTAPTAFRAIKREDPEGKFKSQYDLNCLQALFLAGERADPDTINWAQNLLGVPVIDHWWQTETGWTIAGNPTGIEFLPIKVGSSSVPMPGYDVKILDNDGNELPNGELGAVAIKLPLPPGSLPTLWNAEERFKKSYLSTFPGFYETGDAGLIDDDGYLYIMARTDDVINIAGHRLSTGAMEEALSNHADVAECAVIGVSDQLKGQVPLGFLCLTNGVNRPHEEIVSECIKLVRDQIGPVASFKLATVVPRLPKTRSGKILRATMVKIADSQEFKMPATIDDPTILDEIEVALKSLGYAK
;
A
#
# COMPACT_ATOMS: atom_id res chain seq x y z
N LYS A 1 25.28 -12.17 -11.03
CA LYS A 1 25.89 -13.20 -10.16
C LYS A 1 25.24 -13.18 -8.79
N LYS A 2 25.38 -14.27 -8.01
CA LYS A 2 24.90 -14.37 -6.62
C LYS A 2 25.34 -13.16 -5.80
N GLY A 3 24.38 -12.48 -5.14
CA GLY A 3 24.60 -11.33 -4.29
C GLY A 3 24.79 -9.99 -5.01
N GLU A 4 24.91 -9.95 -6.34
CA GLU A 4 24.89 -8.68 -7.10
C GLU A 4 23.48 -8.09 -7.09
N ARG A 5 23.38 -6.76 -7.02
CA ARG A 5 22.08 -6.06 -7.02
C ARG A 5 21.70 -5.66 -8.42
N VAL A 6 20.39 -5.73 -8.68
CA VAL A 6 19.76 -5.31 -9.93
C VAL A 6 18.58 -4.39 -9.59
N ILE A 7 18.54 -3.20 -10.13
CA ILE A 7 17.34 -2.35 -10.08
C ILE A 7 16.43 -2.69 -11.25
N ILE A 8 15.14 -2.82 -10.99
CA ILE A 8 14.09 -3.01 -11.99
C ILE A 8 13.18 -1.79 -11.93
N TYR A 9 13.17 -0.99 -13.00
CA TYR A 9 12.37 0.22 -13.14
C TYR A 9 11.46 0.09 -14.37
N MET A 10 10.42 -0.74 -14.21
CA MET A 10 9.48 -1.12 -15.26
C MET A 10 8.03 -0.90 -14.83
N PRO A 11 7.11 -0.65 -15.77
CA PRO A 11 5.68 -0.69 -15.49
C PRO A 11 5.20 -2.14 -15.36
N MET A 12 3.87 -2.34 -15.34
CA MET A 12 3.23 -3.64 -15.21
C MET A 12 3.30 -4.44 -16.52
N VAL A 13 4.51 -4.79 -16.93
CA VAL A 13 4.81 -5.60 -18.14
C VAL A 13 5.36 -6.98 -17.76
N PRO A 14 5.15 -8.02 -18.57
CA PRO A 14 5.65 -9.39 -18.29
C PRO A 14 7.16 -9.44 -18.00
N GLU A 15 7.92 -8.59 -18.68
CA GLU A 15 9.38 -8.52 -18.54
C GLU A 15 9.81 -8.10 -17.13
N ALA A 16 8.98 -7.35 -16.39
CA ALA A 16 9.24 -7.04 -14.98
C ALA A 16 9.24 -8.31 -14.12
N ILE A 17 8.25 -9.20 -14.32
CA ILE A 17 8.19 -10.49 -13.63
C ILE A 17 9.34 -11.41 -14.06
N VAL A 18 9.64 -11.46 -15.36
CA VAL A 18 10.79 -12.22 -15.90
C VAL A 18 12.08 -11.74 -15.24
N ALA A 19 12.30 -10.44 -15.13
CA ALA A 19 13.47 -9.85 -14.48
C ALA A 19 13.59 -10.24 -12.99
N MET A 20 12.47 -10.19 -12.24
CA MET A 20 12.44 -10.60 -10.83
C MET A 20 12.82 -12.09 -10.69
N LEU A 21 12.22 -12.97 -11.50
CA LEU A 21 12.47 -14.41 -11.46
C LEU A 21 13.87 -14.76 -11.97
N ALA A 22 14.39 -14.07 -12.97
CA ALA A 22 15.76 -14.25 -13.46
C ALA A 22 16.79 -13.90 -12.37
N CYS A 23 16.57 -12.81 -11.62
CA CYS A 23 17.40 -12.47 -10.46
C CYS A 23 17.36 -13.59 -9.40
N ALA A 24 16.17 -14.07 -9.05
CA ALA A 24 16.02 -15.17 -8.10
C ALA A 24 16.74 -16.43 -8.56
N ARG A 25 16.64 -16.78 -9.86
CA ARG A 25 17.29 -17.98 -10.44
C ARG A 25 18.81 -17.95 -10.31
N ILE A 26 19.44 -16.79 -10.49
CA ILE A 26 20.92 -16.67 -10.44
C ILE A 26 21.43 -16.20 -9.06
N GLY A 27 20.55 -16.10 -8.06
CA GLY A 27 20.88 -15.62 -6.72
C GLY A 27 21.27 -14.13 -6.67
N ALA A 28 20.90 -13.33 -7.66
CA ALA A 28 21.02 -11.88 -7.62
C ALA A 28 19.89 -11.28 -6.77
N ILE A 29 20.15 -10.11 -6.17
CA ILE A 29 19.24 -9.41 -5.28
C ILE A 29 18.57 -8.29 -6.10
N HIS A 30 17.28 -8.42 -6.39
CA HIS A 30 16.60 -7.36 -7.12
C HIS A 30 16.03 -6.27 -6.18
N SER A 31 15.85 -5.08 -6.73
CA SER A 31 15.10 -4.00 -6.12
C SER A 31 14.19 -3.39 -7.18
N VAL A 32 12.89 -3.68 -7.09
CA VAL A 32 11.90 -3.08 -7.99
C VAL A 32 11.56 -1.69 -7.48
N VAL A 33 11.67 -0.72 -8.37
CA VAL A 33 11.30 0.67 -8.10
C VAL A 33 10.03 0.99 -8.90
N PHE A 34 9.03 1.52 -8.22
CA PHE A 34 7.77 1.88 -8.85
C PHE A 34 7.98 2.79 -10.06
N GLY A 35 7.42 2.38 -11.19
CA GLY A 35 7.50 3.13 -12.45
C GLY A 35 6.89 4.53 -12.32
N GLY A 36 7.63 5.53 -12.74
CA GLY A 36 7.21 6.93 -12.61
C GLY A 36 7.69 7.63 -11.33
N PHE A 37 8.51 7.01 -10.47
CA PHE A 37 9.26 7.76 -9.48
C PHE A 37 10.22 8.75 -10.18
N ALA A 38 10.32 9.95 -9.58
CA ALA A 38 11.24 10.98 -10.07
C ALA A 38 12.71 10.54 -9.96
N SER A 39 13.56 11.15 -10.77
CA SER A 39 15.01 10.85 -10.84
C SER A 39 15.70 10.88 -9.47
N ASN A 40 15.35 11.81 -8.58
CA ASN A 40 15.93 11.89 -7.24
C ASN A 40 15.65 10.64 -6.39
N GLU A 41 14.43 10.10 -6.48
CA GLU A 41 14.04 8.93 -5.73
C GLU A 41 14.73 7.66 -6.25
N LEU A 42 14.88 7.55 -7.55
CA LEU A 42 15.62 6.46 -8.17
C LEU A 42 17.12 6.58 -7.84
N ALA A 43 17.70 7.79 -7.85
CA ALA A 43 19.10 8.04 -7.52
C ALA A 43 19.46 7.59 -6.10
N VAL A 44 18.61 7.91 -5.11
CA VAL A 44 18.83 7.47 -3.72
C VAL A 44 18.86 5.94 -3.60
N ARG A 45 18.01 5.24 -4.35
CA ARG A 45 17.98 3.77 -4.38
C ARG A 45 19.17 3.17 -5.11
N ILE A 46 19.63 3.81 -6.18
CA ILE A 46 20.88 3.45 -6.87
C ILE A 46 22.07 3.58 -5.92
N ASP A 47 22.15 4.66 -5.16
CA ASP A 47 23.26 4.88 -4.23
C ASP A 47 23.26 3.89 -3.06
N ASP A 48 22.11 3.52 -2.52
CA ASP A 48 22.02 2.60 -1.39
C ASP A 48 22.16 1.12 -1.81
N ALA A 49 21.46 0.70 -2.87
CA ALA A 49 21.52 -0.67 -3.36
C ALA A 49 22.82 -0.97 -4.12
N GLN A 50 23.45 0.04 -4.74
CA GLN A 50 24.63 -0.09 -5.59
C GLN A 50 24.45 -1.20 -6.66
N PRO A 51 23.44 -1.06 -7.54
CA PRO A 51 23.15 -2.08 -8.54
C PRO A 51 24.27 -2.14 -9.59
N LYS A 52 24.57 -3.37 -10.01
CA LYS A 52 25.46 -3.59 -11.17
C LYS A 52 24.75 -3.26 -12.48
N THR A 53 23.48 -3.65 -12.58
CA THR A 53 22.64 -3.47 -13.76
C THR A 53 21.31 -2.85 -13.37
N THR A 54 20.79 -1.97 -14.23
CA THR A 54 19.42 -1.46 -14.17
C THR A 54 18.64 -2.00 -15.36
N LEU A 55 17.51 -2.65 -15.10
CA LEU A 55 16.56 -3.10 -16.12
C LEU A 55 15.38 -2.13 -16.13
N ALA A 56 15.00 -1.64 -17.30
CA ALA A 56 13.96 -0.64 -17.39
C ALA A 56 13.12 -0.78 -18.65
N ALA A 57 11.98 -0.09 -18.72
CA ALA A 57 11.23 0.11 -19.95
C ALA A 57 11.48 1.52 -20.52
N SER A 58 11.25 1.71 -21.82
CA SER A 58 11.35 3.03 -22.45
C SER A 58 10.26 3.98 -21.96
N CYS A 59 9.06 3.45 -21.64
CA CYS A 59 7.93 4.23 -21.13
C CYS A 59 6.95 3.40 -20.31
N GLY A 60 6.12 4.08 -19.52
CA GLY A 60 4.91 3.57 -18.89
C GLY A 60 3.66 4.23 -19.49
N ILE A 61 2.52 3.54 -19.42
CA ILE A 61 1.23 4.04 -19.90
C ILE A 61 0.34 4.35 -18.70
N GLU A 62 -0.18 5.57 -18.68
CA GLU A 62 -1.19 6.03 -17.73
C GLU A 62 -2.43 6.50 -18.49
N PRO A 63 -3.62 6.56 -17.88
CA PRO A 63 -4.80 7.08 -18.54
C PRO A 63 -4.54 8.46 -19.17
N GLY A 64 -4.66 8.53 -20.51
CA GLY A 64 -4.49 9.75 -21.28
C GLY A 64 -3.05 10.25 -21.48
N ARG A 65 -2.02 9.53 -21.01
CA ARG A 65 -0.61 9.96 -21.19
C ARG A 65 0.37 8.80 -21.24
N VAL A 66 1.47 9.02 -21.96
CA VAL A 66 2.67 8.18 -21.94
C VAL A 66 3.75 8.87 -21.12
N ILE A 67 4.39 8.13 -20.21
CA ILE A 67 5.48 8.64 -19.37
C ILE A 67 6.78 8.03 -19.87
N GLU A 68 7.66 8.86 -20.41
CA GLU A 68 8.99 8.43 -20.82
C GLU A 68 9.88 8.15 -19.60
N TYR A 69 10.41 6.92 -19.49
CA TYR A 69 11.25 6.51 -18.36
C TYR A 69 12.73 6.82 -18.58
N LYS A 70 13.18 6.85 -19.83
CA LYS A 70 14.60 7.09 -20.13
C LYS A 70 15.15 8.40 -19.56
N PRO A 71 14.46 9.56 -19.68
CA PRO A 71 14.92 10.79 -19.06
C PRO A 71 15.02 10.72 -17.53
N LEU A 72 14.11 9.95 -16.89
CA LEU A 72 14.12 9.75 -15.44
C LEU A 72 15.33 8.91 -15.00
N ILE A 73 15.63 7.85 -15.76
CA ILE A 73 16.79 6.97 -15.52
C ILE A 73 18.09 7.73 -15.71
N ASP A 74 18.22 8.47 -16.81
CA ASP A 74 19.43 9.25 -17.12
C ASP A 74 19.67 10.30 -16.04
N GLY A 75 18.62 11.02 -15.65
CA GLY A 75 18.68 11.98 -14.55
C GLY A 75 19.06 11.33 -13.21
N ALA A 76 18.53 10.15 -12.91
CA ALA A 76 18.87 9.41 -11.70
C ALA A 76 20.34 8.97 -11.70
N ILE A 77 20.82 8.41 -12.81
CA ILE A 77 22.23 8.00 -12.94
C ILE A 77 23.17 9.22 -12.87
N GLN A 78 22.76 10.37 -13.41
CA GLN A 78 23.55 11.60 -13.31
C GLN A 78 23.67 12.06 -11.85
N LEU A 79 22.57 12.04 -11.09
CA LEU A 79 22.49 12.48 -9.70
C LEU A 79 23.16 11.52 -8.71
N SER A 80 23.11 10.21 -8.97
CA SER A 80 23.66 9.20 -8.07
C SER A 80 25.20 9.23 -8.05
N LYS A 81 25.78 8.84 -6.90
CA LYS A 81 27.23 8.63 -6.74
C LYS A 81 27.67 7.32 -7.39
N HIS A 82 26.89 6.26 -7.15
CA HIS A 82 27.10 4.97 -7.79
C HIS A 82 26.57 5.00 -9.22
N LYS A 83 27.31 4.37 -10.16
CA LYS A 83 26.90 4.27 -11.57
C LYS A 83 26.73 2.79 -11.92
N PRO A 84 25.54 2.35 -12.33
CA PRO A 84 25.36 1.02 -12.89
C PRO A 84 26.27 0.79 -14.09
N GLU A 85 26.85 -0.41 -14.22
CA GLU A 85 27.70 -0.76 -15.35
C GLU A 85 26.90 -0.84 -16.66
N SER A 86 25.60 -1.23 -16.57
CA SER A 86 24.73 -1.41 -17.72
C SER A 86 23.29 -1.02 -17.41
N VAL A 87 22.58 -0.52 -18.43
CA VAL A 87 21.15 -0.26 -18.42
C VAL A 87 20.53 -1.02 -19.58
N VAL A 88 19.62 -1.94 -19.32
CA VAL A 88 18.90 -2.71 -20.35
C VAL A 88 17.49 -2.16 -20.48
N ILE A 89 17.10 -1.73 -21.67
CA ILE A 89 15.87 -1.00 -21.96
C ILE A 89 14.92 -1.85 -22.80
N LEU A 90 13.76 -2.21 -22.24
CA LEU A 90 12.63 -2.75 -23.01
C LEU A 90 12.02 -1.62 -23.83
N GLN A 91 12.11 -1.71 -25.14
CA GLN A 91 11.54 -0.72 -26.04
C GLN A 91 10.04 -0.94 -26.25
N ARG A 92 9.25 0.02 -25.86
CA ARG A 92 7.80 0.01 -26.06
C ARG A 92 7.42 0.86 -27.27
N PRO A 93 6.40 0.42 -28.07
CA PRO A 93 6.02 1.13 -29.31
C PRO A 93 5.45 2.54 -29.04
N GLU A 94 4.87 2.77 -27.86
CA GLU A 94 4.25 4.05 -27.48
C GLU A 94 5.26 5.19 -27.33
N ALA A 95 6.49 4.89 -26.90
CA ALA A 95 7.61 5.83 -26.87
C ALA A 95 8.94 5.08 -26.81
N ARG A 96 9.66 5.04 -27.91
CA ARG A 96 10.99 4.42 -27.94
C ARG A 96 12.05 5.37 -27.36
N ALA A 97 12.99 4.80 -26.62
CA ALA A 97 14.10 5.52 -26.00
C ALA A 97 15.34 5.51 -26.89
N SER A 98 16.09 6.62 -26.89
CA SER A 98 17.44 6.66 -27.44
C SER A 98 18.43 6.01 -26.48
N LEU A 99 19.25 5.10 -26.97
CA LEU A 99 20.24 4.36 -26.18
C LEU A 99 21.60 5.06 -26.21
N ILE A 100 22.26 5.15 -25.06
CA ILE A 100 23.62 5.69 -24.93
C ILE A 100 24.62 4.56 -25.20
N PRO A 101 25.44 4.64 -26.27
CA PRO A 101 26.39 3.60 -26.62
C PRO A 101 27.36 3.26 -25.48
N GLY A 102 27.59 1.97 -25.26
CA GLY A 102 28.51 1.45 -24.23
C GLY A 102 27.93 1.38 -22.82
N ARG A 103 26.72 1.95 -22.58
CA ARG A 103 26.01 1.85 -21.31
C ARG A 103 24.64 1.19 -21.46
N ASP A 104 23.89 1.61 -22.49
CA ASP A 104 22.51 1.20 -22.69
C ASP A 104 22.43 0.09 -23.75
N PHE A 105 21.61 -0.90 -23.49
CA PHE A 105 21.37 -2.06 -24.34
C PHE A 105 19.87 -2.20 -24.60
N ASP A 106 19.50 -2.59 -25.82
CA ASP A 106 18.14 -2.99 -26.13
C ASP A 106 17.83 -4.33 -25.47
N TRP A 107 16.65 -4.49 -24.89
CA TRP A 107 16.24 -5.71 -24.18
C TRP A 107 16.26 -6.95 -25.09
N ASP A 108 15.72 -6.84 -26.29
CA ASP A 108 15.62 -7.95 -27.22
C ASP A 108 17.00 -8.33 -27.80
N GLU A 109 17.80 -7.34 -28.17
CA GLU A 109 19.16 -7.54 -28.65
C GLU A 109 20.08 -8.15 -27.58
N PHE A 110 19.90 -7.74 -26.32
CA PHE A 110 20.69 -8.23 -25.19
C PHE A 110 20.50 -9.72 -24.90
N GLN A 111 19.35 -10.28 -25.31
CA GLN A 111 19.00 -11.68 -25.11
C GLN A 111 19.37 -12.60 -26.27
N LEU A 112 19.65 -12.08 -27.48
CA LEU A 112 19.78 -12.88 -28.69
C LEU A 112 20.79 -14.03 -28.58
N ASP A 113 21.92 -13.79 -27.91
CA ASP A 113 23.00 -14.76 -27.75
C ASP A 113 23.11 -15.30 -26.32
N ALA A 114 22.05 -15.11 -25.49
CA ALA A 114 22.08 -15.53 -24.11
C ALA A 114 21.84 -17.05 -23.96
N GLU A 115 22.76 -17.74 -23.31
CA GLU A 115 22.58 -19.15 -22.96
C GLU A 115 21.77 -19.27 -21.64
N PRO A 116 20.95 -20.33 -21.49
CA PRO A 116 20.21 -20.57 -20.25
C PRO A 116 21.15 -20.71 -19.05
N ALA A 117 20.90 -19.93 -18.00
CA ALA A 117 21.64 -20.03 -16.75
C ALA A 117 21.07 -21.13 -15.84
N ASP A 118 21.94 -21.90 -15.19
CA ASP A 118 21.55 -22.84 -14.15
C ASP A 118 21.00 -22.12 -12.90
N CYS A 119 20.16 -22.83 -12.14
CA CYS A 119 19.68 -22.34 -10.86
C CYS A 119 20.81 -22.33 -9.83
N VAL A 120 21.08 -21.17 -9.24
CA VAL A 120 22.11 -21.01 -8.22
C VAL A 120 21.54 -21.31 -6.85
N MET A 121 22.16 -22.25 -6.14
CA MET A 121 21.79 -22.56 -4.76
C MET A 121 22.16 -21.41 -3.82
N VAL A 122 21.22 -21.02 -2.97
CA VAL A 122 21.39 -19.96 -1.99
C VAL A 122 21.00 -20.44 -0.60
N GLU A 123 21.55 -19.79 0.43
CA GLU A 123 21.15 -19.98 1.81
C GLU A 123 19.70 -19.55 2.03
N GLY A 124 19.00 -20.14 2.99
CA GLY A 124 17.60 -19.80 3.27
C GLY A 124 17.35 -18.33 3.65
N ASN A 125 18.33 -17.70 4.29
CA ASN A 125 18.33 -16.29 4.66
C ASN A 125 18.98 -15.37 3.62
N HIS A 126 19.43 -15.90 2.47
CA HIS A 126 19.95 -15.09 1.38
C HIS A 126 18.88 -14.07 0.94
N PRO A 127 19.23 -12.77 0.78
CA PRO A 127 18.28 -11.78 0.32
C PRO A 127 17.77 -12.09 -1.08
N ALA A 128 16.45 -12.22 -1.22
CA ALA A 128 15.79 -12.32 -2.53
C ALA A 128 15.67 -10.94 -3.16
N TYR A 129 15.27 -9.96 -2.34
CA TYR A 129 15.10 -8.58 -2.80
C TYR A 129 15.27 -7.54 -1.69
N ILE A 130 15.43 -6.29 -2.12
CA ILE A 130 15.38 -5.09 -1.29
C ILE A 130 14.20 -4.27 -1.75
N LEU A 131 13.22 -4.03 -0.88
CA LEU A 131 12.09 -3.17 -1.19
C LEU A 131 12.12 -1.90 -0.34
N TYR A 132 12.25 -0.76 -1.00
CA TYR A 132 12.36 0.54 -0.33
C TYR A 132 10.99 1.10 0.02
N THR A 133 10.80 1.40 1.32
CA THR A 133 9.63 2.11 1.84
C THR A 133 9.97 3.56 2.17
N SER A 134 8.96 4.44 2.15
CA SER A 134 9.12 5.83 2.60
C SER A 134 9.40 5.84 4.11
N GLY A 135 10.55 6.38 4.49
CA GLY A 135 10.88 6.58 5.91
C GLY A 135 10.32 7.90 6.43
N THR A 136 9.82 7.93 7.65
CA THR A 136 9.39 9.15 8.36
C THR A 136 10.53 10.19 8.52
N THR A 137 11.78 9.74 8.44
CA THR A 137 12.99 10.57 8.57
C THR A 137 13.58 11.04 7.23
N GLY A 138 12.87 10.88 6.12
CA GLY A 138 13.25 11.38 4.80
C GLY A 138 14.11 10.45 3.93
N ALA A 139 14.92 9.56 4.50
CA ALA A 139 15.64 8.54 3.72
C ALA A 139 14.82 7.25 3.61
N PRO A 140 14.72 6.60 2.44
CA PRO A 140 13.98 5.35 2.31
C PRO A 140 14.62 4.23 3.15
N LYS A 141 13.78 3.28 3.60
CA LYS A 141 14.21 2.08 4.32
C LYS A 141 14.23 0.91 3.35
N GLY A 142 15.37 0.30 3.13
CA GLY A 142 15.51 -0.90 2.28
C GLY A 142 15.13 -2.16 3.06
N VAL A 143 13.88 -2.60 2.96
CA VAL A 143 13.42 -3.84 3.60
C VAL A 143 14.04 -5.03 2.90
N VAL A 144 14.82 -5.83 3.64
CA VAL A 144 15.43 -7.06 3.13
C VAL A 144 14.42 -8.20 3.25
N ARG A 145 14.29 -9.00 2.19
CA ARG A 145 13.43 -10.18 2.20
C ARG A 145 14.24 -11.47 2.11
N PRO A 146 14.14 -12.37 3.11
CA PRO A 146 14.86 -13.65 3.07
C PRO A 146 14.18 -14.63 2.10
N THR A 147 14.96 -15.39 1.34
CA THR A 147 14.43 -16.27 0.28
C THR A 147 13.52 -17.37 0.81
N ALA A 148 14.01 -18.24 1.69
CA ALA A 148 13.25 -19.44 2.09
C ALA A 148 12.05 -19.10 2.97
N GLY A 149 12.23 -18.24 3.97
CA GLY A 149 11.14 -17.86 4.87
C GLY A 149 9.99 -17.19 4.12
N HIS A 150 10.30 -16.37 3.13
CA HIS A 150 9.30 -15.71 2.29
C HIS A 150 8.51 -16.73 1.46
N LEU A 151 9.19 -17.63 0.76
CA LEU A 151 8.54 -18.66 -0.06
C LEU A 151 7.64 -19.59 0.77
N VAL A 152 8.08 -20.00 1.97
CA VAL A 152 7.28 -20.83 2.87
C VAL A 152 6.00 -20.10 3.29
N ALA A 153 6.13 -18.85 3.73
CA ALA A 153 4.98 -18.04 4.16
C ALA A 153 4.00 -17.80 3.01
N LEU A 154 4.50 -17.47 1.82
CA LEU A 154 3.67 -17.21 0.66
C LEU A 154 2.95 -18.46 0.16
N HIS A 155 3.66 -19.58 0.03
CA HIS A 155 3.05 -20.85 -0.36
C HIS A 155 1.92 -21.24 0.60
N TRP A 156 2.18 -21.11 1.91
CA TRP A 156 1.18 -21.38 2.95
C TRP A 156 -0.03 -20.45 2.84
N SER A 157 0.18 -19.16 2.58
CA SER A 157 -0.89 -18.17 2.55
C SER A 157 -1.86 -18.36 1.39
N MET A 158 -1.40 -18.82 0.22
CA MET A 158 -2.26 -19.03 -0.95
C MET A 158 -3.37 -20.06 -0.65
N LYS A 159 -3.02 -21.19 -0.04
CA LYS A 159 -4.01 -22.20 0.34
C LYS A 159 -4.84 -21.78 1.54
N ASN A 160 -4.20 -21.31 2.61
CA ASN A 160 -4.84 -21.21 3.92
C ASN A 160 -5.54 -19.86 4.16
N ILE A 161 -5.12 -18.78 3.47
CA ILE A 161 -5.76 -17.46 3.57
C ILE A 161 -6.67 -17.22 2.37
N TYR A 162 -6.14 -17.38 1.15
CA TYR A 162 -6.89 -17.05 -0.08
C TYR A 162 -7.71 -18.21 -0.62
N ASN A 163 -7.57 -19.42 -0.07
CA ASN A 163 -8.30 -20.63 -0.42
C ASN A 163 -8.26 -20.94 -1.92
N VAL A 164 -7.11 -20.79 -2.54
CA VAL A 164 -6.86 -21.16 -3.93
C VAL A 164 -6.02 -22.43 -4.02
N ASP A 165 -6.28 -23.23 -5.04
CA ASP A 165 -5.54 -24.44 -5.37
C ASP A 165 -4.65 -24.21 -6.61
N PRO A 166 -3.58 -24.98 -6.81
CA PRO A 166 -2.79 -24.94 -8.05
C PRO A 166 -3.68 -25.02 -9.29
N GLY A 167 -3.45 -24.13 -10.26
CA GLY A 167 -4.27 -23.99 -11.46
C GLY A 167 -5.38 -22.93 -11.37
N ASP A 168 -5.83 -22.56 -10.17
CA ASP A 168 -6.78 -21.46 -9.99
C ASP A 168 -6.17 -20.12 -10.41
N VAL A 169 -7.02 -19.22 -10.91
CA VAL A 169 -6.59 -17.86 -11.27
C VAL A 169 -6.72 -16.94 -10.06
N PHE A 170 -5.62 -16.34 -9.68
CA PHE A 170 -5.50 -15.35 -8.63
C PHE A 170 -5.12 -13.99 -9.23
N TRP A 171 -5.77 -12.93 -8.79
CA TRP A 171 -5.44 -11.58 -9.23
C TRP A 171 -5.25 -10.63 -8.04
N ALA A 172 -4.05 -10.10 -7.92
CA ALA A 172 -3.77 -8.94 -7.07
C ALA A 172 -3.67 -7.70 -7.97
N ALA A 173 -4.69 -6.83 -7.93
CA ALA A 173 -4.68 -5.56 -8.67
C ALA A 173 -3.86 -4.51 -7.91
N SER A 174 -2.56 -4.61 -8.08
CA SER A 174 -1.54 -3.74 -7.49
C SER A 174 -0.39 -3.56 -8.49
N ASP A 175 0.74 -3.07 -8.04
CA ASP A 175 1.94 -2.85 -8.86
C ASP A 175 3.14 -3.63 -8.31
N VAL A 176 3.99 -4.13 -9.21
CA VAL A 176 5.21 -4.88 -8.86
C VAL A 176 6.22 -4.06 -8.04
N GLY A 177 6.13 -2.74 -8.08
CA GLY A 177 6.94 -1.83 -7.26
C GLY A 177 6.54 -1.79 -5.78
N TRP A 178 5.44 -2.46 -5.39
CA TRP A 178 4.96 -2.56 -4.01
C TRP A 178 5.09 -3.98 -3.47
N VAL A 179 4.99 -4.12 -2.13
CA VAL A 179 5.08 -5.45 -1.49
C VAL A 179 3.97 -6.40 -1.97
N VAL A 180 2.76 -5.88 -2.25
CA VAL A 180 1.67 -6.69 -2.82
C VAL A 180 2.09 -7.29 -4.15
N GLY A 181 2.74 -6.51 -5.01
CA GLY A 181 3.23 -6.99 -6.30
C GLY A 181 4.31 -8.06 -6.17
N HIS A 182 5.27 -7.87 -5.28
CA HIS A 182 6.27 -8.89 -4.98
C HIS A 182 5.64 -10.18 -4.46
N SER A 183 4.86 -10.06 -3.39
CA SER A 183 4.29 -11.22 -2.71
C SER A 183 3.19 -11.89 -3.54
N TYR A 184 2.21 -11.14 -4.06
CA TYR A 184 0.94 -11.70 -4.55
C TYR A 184 0.65 -11.46 -6.04
N ILE A 185 1.54 -10.78 -6.79
CA ILE A 185 1.53 -10.84 -8.25
C ILE A 185 2.60 -11.81 -8.75
N CYS A 186 3.82 -11.75 -8.19
CA CYS A 186 4.95 -12.55 -8.64
C CYS A 186 5.09 -13.86 -7.85
N TYR A 187 5.56 -13.80 -6.58
CA TYR A 187 6.10 -14.98 -5.91
C TYR A 187 5.03 -15.97 -5.43
N ALA A 188 4.00 -15.54 -4.69
CA ALA A 188 3.04 -16.44 -4.09
C ALA A 188 2.24 -17.26 -5.11
N PRO A 189 1.61 -16.64 -6.12
CA PRO A 189 0.86 -17.41 -7.11
C PRO A 189 1.74 -18.41 -7.86
N LEU A 190 2.92 -17.98 -8.29
CA LEU A 190 3.80 -18.83 -9.11
C LEU A 190 4.41 -19.97 -8.32
N VAL A 191 4.82 -19.76 -7.06
CA VAL A 191 5.36 -20.85 -6.21
C VAL A 191 4.29 -21.83 -5.77
N HIS A 192 3.02 -21.38 -5.66
CA HIS A 192 1.90 -22.25 -5.33
C HIS A 192 1.33 -22.99 -6.55
N GLY A 193 1.67 -22.54 -7.78
CA GLY A 193 1.17 -23.13 -9.03
C GLY A 193 -0.12 -22.52 -9.55
N ASN A 194 -0.43 -21.29 -9.15
CA ASN A 194 -1.57 -20.54 -9.65
C ASN A 194 -1.25 -19.79 -10.95
N THR A 195 -2.29 -19.48 -11.71
CA THR A 195 -2.22 -18.45 -12.74
C THR A 195 -2.35 -17.09 -12.09
N THR A 196 -1.40 -16.20 -12.33
CA THR A 196 -1.45 -14.80 -11.88
C THR A 196 -1.85 -13.88 -13.02
N VAL A 197 -2.64 -12.84 -12.71
CA VAL A 197 -2.99 -11.80 -13.67
C VAL A 197 -2.08 -10.60 -13.48
N LEU A 198 -1.39 -10.21 -14.54
CA LEU A 198 -0.61 -8.98 -14.60
C LEU A 198 -1.41 -7.96 -15.42
N PHE A 199 -1.71 -6.82 -14.81
CA PHE A 199 -2.60 -5.83 -15.40
C PHE A 199 -2.00 -4.42 -15.38
N GLU A 200 -1.76 -3.85 -16.56
CA GLU A 200 -1.38 -2.45 -16.70
C GLU A 200 -2.63 -1.59 -16.92
N GLY A 201 -3.20 -1.06 -15.84
CA GLY A 201 -4.43 -0.27 -15.89
C GLY A 201 -4.85 0.24 -14.51
N LYS A 202 -5.97 0.94 -14.47
CA LYS A 202 -6.54 1.53 -13.25
C LYS A 202 -7.95 0.98 -13.01
N PRO A 203 -8.48 1.05 -11.79
CA PRO A 203 -9.85 0.58 -11.50
C PRO A 203 -10.93 1.40 -12.24
N VAL A 204 -10.60 2.64 -12.61
CA VAL A 204 -11.45 3.55 -13.41
C VAL A 204 -10.62 4.19 -14.51
N GLY A 205 -11.27 4.55 -15.63
CA GLY A 205 -10.59 5.25 -16.75
C GLY A 205 -9.75 4.36 -17.67
N THR A 206 -9.88 3.01 -17.59
CA THR A 206 -9.18 2.08 -18.48
C THR A 206 -10.07 0.94 -19.02
N PRO A 207 -11.17 1.18 -19.71
CA PRO A 207 -11.67 2.49 -20.13
C PRO A 207 -12.64 3.15 -19.14
N ASP A 208 -13.27 2.40 -18.22
CA ASP A 208 -14.36 2.84 -17.34
C ASP A 208 -14.32 2.10 -15.98
N ALA A 209 -15.36 2.30 -15.15
CA ALA A 209 -15.48 1.65 -13.84
C ALA A 209 -15.81 0.14 -13.90
N GLY A 210 -16.07 -0.41 -15.10
CA GLY A 210 -16.25 -1.85 -15.32
C GLY A 210 -14.96 -2.63 -15.57
N THR A 211 -13.82 -1.96 -15.58
CA THR A 211 -12.52 -2.55 -15.91
C THR A 211 -12.20 -3.79 -15.08
N PHE A 212 -12.38 -3.73 -13.77
CA PHE A 212 -12.08 -4.87 -12.90
C PHE A 212 -13.04 -6.05 -13.17
N TRP A 213 -14.30 -5.75 -13.41
CA TRP A 213 -15.30 -6.77 -13.73
C TRP A 213 -14.99 -7.49 -15.03
N ARG A 214 -14.53 -6.74 -16.04
CA ARG A 214 -14.07 -7.29 -17.32
C ARG A 214 -12.91 -8.27 -17.11
N VAL A 215 -11.86 -7.84 -16.42
CA VAL A 215 -10.66 -8.66 -16.17
C VAL A 215 -11.02 -9.94 -15.37
N ILE A 216 -11.84 -9.83 -14.32
CA ILE A 216 -12.30 -10.97 -13.53
C ILE A 216 -13.05 -11.96 -14.41
N SER A 217 -13.96 -11.47 -15.26
CA SER A 217 -14.78 -12.28 -16.15
C SER A 217 -13.96 -12.97 -17.24
N GLU A 218 -13.09 -12.22 -17.94
CA GLU A 218 -12.26 -12.71 -19.04
C GLU A 218 -11.27 -13.78 -18.58
N HIS A 219 -10.62 -13.55 -17.45
CA HIS A 219 -9.57 -14.44 -16.91
C HIS A 219 -10.08 -15.47 -15.90
N LYS A 220 -11.38 -15.48 -15.58
CA LYS A 220 -11.99 -16.41 -14.63
C LYS A 220 -11.32 -16.37 -13.25
N VAL A 221 -11.10 -15.17 -12.74
CA VAL A 221 -10.45 -14.92 -11.45
C VAL A 221 -11.26 -15.53 -10.32
N LYS A 222 -10.67 -16.42 -9.54
CA LYS A 222 -11.30 -17.09 -8.38
C LYS A 222 -11.19 -16.27 -7.11
N ALA A 223 -10.01 -15.72 -6.82
CA ALA A 223 -9.78 -14.83 -5.69
C ALA A 223 -9.17 -13.52 -6.18
N PHE A 224 -9.77 -12.41 -5.75
CA PHE A 224 -9.37 -11.07 -6.14
C PHE A 224 -8.87 -10.30 -4.93
N PHE A 225 -7.72 -9.65 -5.07
CA PHE A 225 -7.10 -8.83 -4.04
C PHE A 225 -6.81 -7.42 -4.55
N THR A 226 -7.23 -6.39 -3.81
CA THR A 226 -6.92 -5.00 -4.15
C THR A 226 -6.94 -4.09 -2.91
N ALA A 227 -6.72 -2.78 -3.10
CA ALA A 227 -6.83 -1.79 -2.04
C ALA A 227 -8.27 -1.24 -1.92
N PRO A 228 -8.72 -0.84 -0.71
CA PRO A 228 -10.00 -0.17 -0.50
C PRO A 228 -10.18 1.07 -1.37
N THR A 229 -9.11 1.84 -1.61
CA THR A 229 -9.12 3.02 -2.51
C THR A 229 -9.65 2.69 -3.91
N ALA A 230 -9.33 1.51 -4.45
CA ALA A 230 -9.82 1.11 -5.77
C ALA A 230 -11.35 0.96 -5.78
N PHE A 231 -11.90 0.36 -4.72
CA PHE A 231 -13.35 0.19 -4.57
C PHE A 231 -14.07 1.52 -4.32
N ARG A 232 -13.47 2.42 -3.52
CA ARG A 232 -14.00 3.78 -3.36
C ARG A 232 -14.02 4.55 -4.69
N ALA A 233 -12.99 4.40 -5.52
CA ALA A 233 -12.96 5.02 -6.85
C ALA A 233 -14.06 4.45 -7.77
N ILE A 234 -14.25 3.13 -7.78
CA ILE A 234 -15.32 2.50 -8.56
C ILE A 234 -16.69 2.93 -8.06
N LYS A 235 -16.92 2.90 -6.73
CA LYS A 235 -18.18 3.33 -6.10
C LYS A 235 -18.54 4.78 -6.45
N ARG A 236 -17.55 5.65 -6.49
CA ARG A 236 -17.75 7.06 -6.84
C ARG A 236 -18.21 7.24 -8.29
N GLU A 237 -17.67 6.46 -9.22
CA GLU A 237 -17.99 6.54 -10.65
C GLU A 237 -19.26 5.73 -11.02
N ASP A 238 -19.49 4.59 -10.34
CA ASP A 238 -20.60 3.68 -10.58
C ASP A 238 -21.22 3.20 -9.26
N PRO A 239 -21.89 4.09 -8.50
CA PRO A 239 -22.43 3.76 -7.18
C PRO A 239 -23.51 2.67 -7.23
N GLU A 240 -24.24 2.56 -8.33
CA GLU A 240 -25.28 1.55 -8.55
C GLU A 240 -24.74 0.24 -9.14
N GLY A 241 -23.46 0.16 -9.50
CA GLY A 241 -22.83 -1.03 -10.04
C GLY A 241 -23.34 -1.44 -11.43
N LYS A 242 -23.74 -0.48 -12.27
CA LYS A 242 -24.30 -0.73 -13.61
C LYS A 242 -23.35 -1.49 -14.51
N PHE A 243 -22.04 -1.16 -14.45
CA PHE A 243 -21.04 -1.86 -15.26
C PHE A 243 -20.87 -3.33 -14.88
N LYS A 244 -21.04 -3.68 -13.59
CA LYS A 244 -20.93 -5.08 -13.12
C LYS A 244 -21.90 -6.01 -13.83
N SER A 245 -23.11 -5.54 -14.14
CA SER A 245 -24.14 -6.35 -14.81
C SER A 245 -23.78 -6.78 -16.23
N GLN A 246 -22.76 -6.19 -16.85
CA GLN A 246 -22.28 -6.52 -18.18
C GLN A 246 -21.35 -7.73 -18.21
N TYR A 247 -20.90 -8.22 -17.03
CA TYR A 247 -19.87 -9.24 -16.91
C TYR A 247 -20.32 -10.41 -16.04
N ASP A 248 -19.94 -11.63 -16.43
CA ASP A 248 -20.15 -12.83 -15.64
C ASP A 248 -19.04 -12.97 -14.58
N LEU A 249 -19.37 -12.79 -13.30
CA LEU A 249 -18.46 -12.91 -12.18
C LEU A 249 -18.66 -14.19 -11.35
N ASN A 250 -19.36 -15.20 -11.85
CA ASN A 250 -19.66 -16.44 -11.12
C ASN A 250 -18.39 -17.23 -10.71
N CYS A 251 -17.26 -16.95 -11.34
CA CYS A 251 -15.96 -17.53 -10.97
C CYS A 251 -15.38 -16.96 -9.67
N LEU A 252 -15.75 -15.72 -9.31
CA LEU A 252 -15.21 -15.03 -8.14
C LEU A 252 -15.79 -15.62 -6.85
N GLN A 253 -14.92 -16.01 -5.93
CA GLN A 253 -15.32 -16.59 -4.64
C GLN A 253 -15.10 -15.65 -3.45
N ALA A 254 -14.12 -14.77 -3.52
CA ALA A 254 -13.83 -13.80 -2.47
C ALA A 254 -13.07 -12.58 -3.02
N LEU A 255 -13.32 -11.44 -2.37
CA LEU A 255 -12.52 -10.21 -2.50
C LEU A 255 -11.72 -10.00 -1.22
N PHE A 256 -10.42 -9.78 -1.36
CA PHE A 256 -9.52 -9.42 -0.26
C PHE A 256 -9.09 -7.96 -0.38
N LEU A 257 -9.11 -7.22 0.73
CA LEU A 257 -8.71 -5.82 0.81
C LEU A 257 -7.55 -5.64 1.77
N ALA A 258 -6.55 -4.82 1.42
CA ALA A 258 -5.46 -4.43 2.31
C ALA A 258 -4.78 -3.13 1.84
N GLY A 259 -3.84 -2.65 2.67
CA GLY A 259 -2.99 -1.50 2.36
C GLY A 259 -3.39 -0.22 3.09
N GLU A 260 -4.63 -0.10 3.45
CA GLU A 260 -5.21 0.94 4.30
C GLU A 260 -6.45 0.38 4.99
N ARG A 261 -6.97 1.09 5.98
CA ARG A 261 -8.22 0.67 6.64
C ARG A 261 -9.37 0.64 5.64
N ALA A 262 -10.02 -0.50 5.55
CA ALA A 262 -11.26 -0.65 4.80
C ALA A 262 -12.43 -0.17 5.67
N ASP A 263 -13.08 0.93 5.27
CA ASP A 263 -14.23 1.45 5.99
C ASP A 263 -15.46 0.55 5.80
N PRO A 264 -16.34 0.44 6.81
CA PRO A 264 -17.52 -0.42 6.75
C PRO A 264 -18.44 -0.16 5.57
N ASP A 265 -18.59 1.11 5.17
CA ASP A 265 -19.46 1.49 4.06
C ASP A 265 -18.95 0.95 2.71
N THR A 266 -17.63 1.04 2.47
CA THR A 266 -17.00 0.45 1.28
C THR A 266 -17.10 -1.08 1.27
N ILE A 267 -16.86 -1.74 2.42
CA ILE A 267 -16.98 -3.20 2.53
C ILE A 267 -18.40 -3.66 2.23
N ASN A 268 -19.40 -3.04 2.88
CA ASN A 268 -20.81 -3.40 2.71
C ASN A 268 -21.27 -3.17 1.26
N TRP A 269 -20.89 -2.04 0.66
CA TRP A 269 -21.19 -1.76 -0.74
C TRP A 269 -20.60 -2.82 -1.68
N ALA A 270 -19.31 -3.14 -1.52
CA ALA A 270 -18.63 -4.14 -2.34
C ALA A 270 -19.25 -5.54 -2.17
N GLN A 271 -19.59 -5.94 -0.93
CA GLN A 271 -20.22 -7.23 -0.65
C GLN A 271 -21.62 -7.34 -1.27
N ASN A 272 -22.43 -6.28 -1.16
CA ASN A 272 -23.75 -6.21 -1.80
C ASN A 272 -23.65 -6.25 -3.33
N LEU A 273 -22.67 -5.53 -3.89
CA LEU A 273 -22.46 -5.49 -5.34
C LEU A 273 -22.02 -6.85 -5.88
N LEU A 274 -21.03 -7.48 -5.27
CA LEU A 274 -20.39 -8.69 -5.79
C LEU A 274 -21.13 -9.97 -5.40
N GLY A 275 -21.81 -9.98 -4.27
CA GLY A 275 -22.46 -11.18 -3.72
C GLY A 275 -21.48 -12.24 -3.20
N VAL A 276 -20.23 -11.85 -2.94
CA VAL A 276 -19.18 -12.72 -2.36
C VAL A 276 -18.62 -12.10 -1.09
N PRO A 277 -17.96 -12.88 -0.21
CA PRO A 277 -17.28 -12.35 0.97
C PRO A 277 -16.26 -11.28 0.60
N VAL A 278 -16.27 -10.16 1.34
CA VAL A 278 -15.26 -9.11 1.27
C VAL A 278 -14.47 -9.14 2.58
N ILE A 279 -13.21 -9.45 2.48
CA ILE A 279 -12.34 -9.79 3.60
C ILE A 279 -11.25 -8.73 3.70
N ASP A 280 -11.27 -7.96 4.78
CA ASP A 280 -10.14 -7.10 5.15
C ASP A 280 -9.04 -7.95 5.79
N HIS A 281 -7.78 -7.68 5.45
CA HIS A 281 -6.64 -8.32 6.07
C HIS A 281 -5.49 -7.32 6.21
N TRP A 282 -4.73 -7.44 7.30
CA TRP A 282 -3.70 -6.49 7.66
C TRP A 282 -2.31 -7.09 7.63
N TRP A 283 -1.38 -6.37 7.01
CA TRP A 283 0.04 -6.68 6.94
C TRP A 283 0.85 -5.47 6.47
N GLN A 284 2.16 -5.61 6.45
CA GLN A 284 3.08 -4.52 6.16
C GLN A 284 4.13 -4.96 5.13
N THR A 285 4.81 -3.99 4.52
CA THR A 285 5.98 -4.28 3.66
C THR A 285 7.03 -5.07 4.43
N GLU A 286 7.22 -4.75 5.69
CA GLU A 286 8.16 -5.37 6.61
C GLU A 286 7.87 -6.86 6.83
N THR A 287 6.63 -7.25 6.96
CA THR A 287 6.24 -8.65 7.18
C THR A 287 6.14 -9.45 5.88
N GLY A 288 5.76 -8.82 4.78
CA GLY A 288 5.72 -9.41 3.45
C GLY A 288 4.55 -10.35 3.18
N TRP A 289 3.74 -10.65 4.20
CA TRP A 289 2.52 -11.45 4.13
C TRP A 289 1.60 -11.12 5.32
N THR A 290 0.40 -11.69 5.32
CA THR A 290 -0.70 -11.35 6.23
C THR A 290 -0.35 -11.60 7.69
N ILE A 291 -0.45 -10.56 8.51
CA ILE A 291 -0.33 -10.64 9.98
C ILE A 291 -1.66 -11.07 10.58
N ALA A 292 -2.77 -10.44 10.15
CA ALA A 292 -4.11 -10.80 10.57
C ALA A 292 -5.06 -10.84 9.36
N GLY A 293 -5.93 -11.83 9.34
CA GLY A 293 -6.86 -12.08 8.24
C GLY A 293 -7.85 -13.18 8.58
N ASN A 294 -8.72 -13.53 7.63
CA ASN A 294 -9.61 -14.68 7.75
C ASN A 294 -8.93 -15.89 7.09
N PRO A 295 -8.66 -16.98 7.83
CA PRO A 295 -7.99 -18.16 7.28
C PRO A 295 -8.94 -19.03 6.45
N THR A 296 -9.50 -18.48 5.36
CA THR A 296 -10.63 -19.07 4.62
C THR A 296 -10.39 -20.48 4.08
N GLY A 297 -9.12 -20.88 3.90
CA GLY A 297 -8.75 -22.23 3.47
C GLY A 297 -8.61 -23.24 4.61
N ILE A 298 -8.65 -22.79 5.86
CA ILE A 298 -8.66 -23.64 7.07
C ILE A 298 -10.06 -23.68 7.64
N GLU A 299 -10.57 -22.51 8.02
CA GLU A 299 -11.91 -22.31 8.57
C GLU A 299 -12.38 -20.91 8.18
N PHE A 300 -13.57 -20.81 7.60
CA PHE A 300 -14.15 -19.52 7.27
C PHE A 300 -14.79 -18.93 8.54
N LEU A 301 -14.09 -17.95 9.12
CA LEU A 301 -14.57 -17.25 10.32
C LEU A 301 -15.63 -16.19 9.95
N PRO A 302 -16.58 -15.88 10.86
CA PRO A 302 -17.53 -14.78 10.66
C PRO A 302 -16.80 -13.47 10.32
N ILE A 303 -17.25 -12.75 9.30
CA ILE A 303 -16.70 -11.45 8.95
C ILE A 303 -17.29 -10.40 9.90
N LYS A 304 -16.41 -9.74 10.67
CA LYS A 304 -16.75 -8.54 11.42
C LYS A 304 -16.27 -7.32 10.62
N VAL A 305 -17.21 -6.57 10.09
CA VAL A 305 -16.90 -5.43 9.22
C VAL A 305 -16.04 -4.39 9.96
N GLY A 306 -14.97 -3.92 9.32
CA GLY A 306 -13.99 -3.03 9.93
C GLY A 306 -12.86 -3.72 10.71
N SER A 307 -12.94 -5.04 10.88
CA SER A 307 -11.88 -5.86 11.48
C SER A 307 -11.03 -6.55 10.43
N SER A 308 -9.73 -6.62 10.68
CA SER A 308 -8.79 -7.47 9.91
C SER A 308 -8.80 -8.93 10.35
N SER A 309 -9.88 -9.39 11.02
CA SER A 309 -10.08 -10.74 11.54
C SER A 309 -9.05 -11.11 12.61
N VAL A 310 -8.42 -12.28 12.55
CA VAL A 310 -7.58 -12.81 13.62
C VAL A 310 -6.11 -12.91 13.22
N PRO A 311 -5.16 -12.88 14.17
CA PRO A 311 -3.74 -13.09 13.85
C PRO A 311 -3.50 -14.44 13.18
N MET A 312 -2.65 -14.46 12.16
CA MET A 312 -2.25 -15.67 11.46
C MET A 312 -1.23 -16.48 12.28
N PRO A 313 -1.16 -17.80 12.08
CA PRO A 313 -0.19 -18.64 12.76
C PRO A 313 1.24 -18.09 12.69
N GLY A 314 1.88 -18.01 13.85
CA GLY A 314 3.23 -17.45 14.01
C GLY A 314 3.27 -15.98 14.43
N TYR A 315 2.17 -15.25 14.35
CA TYR A 315 2.07 -13.88 14.86
C TYR A 315 1.36 -13.84 16.22
N ASP A 316 2.08 -13.47 17.27
CA ASP A 316 1.53 -13.18 18.59
C ASP A 316 1.30 -11.67 18.73
N VAL A 317 0.13 -11.21 18.26
CA VAL A 317 -0.24 -9.79 18.23
C VAL A 317 -0.78 -9.37 19.60
N LYS A 318 -0.27 -8.25 20.10
CA LYS A 318 -0.66 -7.65 21.38
C LYS A 318 -1.00 -6.17 21.20
N ILE A 319 -1.86 -5.68 22.08
CA ILE A 319 -2.15 -4.25 22.20
C ILE A 319 -1.47 -3.74 23.45
N LEU A 320 -0.59 -2.75 23.30
CA LEU A 320 0.25 -2.26 24.39
C LEU A 320 -0.09 -0.80 24.75
N ASP A 321 0.05 -0.48 26.03
CA ASP A 321 0.08 0.92 26.51
C ASP A 321 1.43 1.58 26.20
N ASN A 322 1.63 2.82 26.64
CA ASN A 322 2.88 3.55 26.41
C ASN A 322 4.08 2.99 27.20
N ASP A 323 3.82 2.25 28.27
CA ASP A 323 4.82 1.63 29.13
C ASP A 323 5.15 0.19 28.68
N GLY A 324 4.47 -0.32 27.66
CA GLY A 324 4.67 -1.66 27.08
C GLY A 324 3.90 -2.76 27.80
N ASN A 325 2.91 -2.43 28.61
CA ASN A 325 2.03 -3.41 29.25
C ASN A 325 0.88 -3.79 28.29
N GLU A 326 0.45 -5.06 28.31
CA GLU A 326 -0.70 -5.51 27.52
C GLU A 326 -1.98 -4.87 28.06
N LEU A 327 -2.78 -4.28 27.16
CA LEU A 327 -4.08 -3.71 27.46
C LEU A 327 -5.18 -4.77 27.41
N PRO A 328 -6.26 -4.60 28.22
CA PRO A 328 -7.46 -5.42 28.12
C PRO A 328 -8.11 -5.34 26.73
N ASN A 329 -8.90 -6.38 26.39
CA ASN A 329 -9.70 -6.38 25.17
C ASN A 329 -10.61 -5.14 25.08
N GLY A 330 -10.78 -4.61 23.88
CA GLY A 330 -11.59 -3.42 23.61
C GLY A 330 -10.87 -2.08 23.85
N GLU A 331 -9.69 -2.07 24.45
CA GLU A 331 -8.92 -0.85 24.68
C GLU A 331 -7.97 -0.53 23.51
N LEU A 332 -7.91 0.75 23.13
CA LEU A 332 -7.08 1.23 22.05
C LEU A 332 -5.62 1.44 22.51
N GLY A 333 -4.68 0.78 21.86
CA GLY A 333 -3.26 0.91 22.14
C GLY A 333 -2.37 0.74 20.92
N ALA A 334 -1.06 0.65 21.13
CA ALA A 334 -0.10 0.33 20.09
C ALA A 334 -0.20 -1.16 19.73
N VAL A 335 -0.33 -1.45 18.44
CA VAL A 335 -0.30 -2.83 17.94
C VAL A 335 1.15 -3.27 17.84
N ALA A 336 1.52 -4.29 18.58
CA ALA A 336 2.86 -4.86 18.60
C ALA A 336 2.82 -6.37 18.39
N ILE A 337 3.91 -6.94 17.88
CA ILE A 337 4.03 -8.39 17.66
C ILE A 337 5.13 -8.91 18.55
N LYS A 338 4.80 -9.87 19.42
CA LYS A 338 5.79 -10.49 20.30
C LYS A 338 6.82 -11.26 19.48
N LEU A 339 8.08 -11.09 19.82
CA LEU A 339 9.19 -11.76 19.14
C LEU A 339 9.31 -13.24 19.57
N PRO A 340 9.77 -14.12 18.65
CA PRO A 340 10.29 -13.86 17.31
C PRO A 340 9.18 -13.69 16.27
N LEU A 341 9.47 -12.91 15.21
CA LEU A 341 8.59 -12.82 14.04
C LEU A 341 8.60 -14.15 13.26
N PRO A 342 7.48 -14.52 12.61
CA PRO A 342 7.42 -15.74 11.79
C PRO A 342 8.25 -15.62 10.51
N PRO A 343 8.50 -16.77 9.82
CA PRO A 343 9.15 -16.77 8.52
C PRO A 343 8.49 -15.80 7.53
N GLY A 344 9.30 -15.23 6.63
CA GLY A 344 8.85 -14.25 5.64
C GLY A 344 8.98 -12.80 6.08
N SER A 345 9.03 -12.53 7.38
CA SER A 345 9.27 -11.18 7.91
C SER A 345 10.71 -10.72 7.66
N LEU A 346 10.92 -9.39 7.67
CA LEU A 346 12.26 -8.82 7.47
C LEU A 346 13.23 -9.25 8.57
N PRO A 347 14.46 -9.68 8.24
CA PRO A 347 15.50 -9.91 9.23
C PRO A 347 16.24 -8.63 9.61
N THR A 348 16.28 -7.64 8.71
CA THR A 348 16.98 -6.36 8.87
C THR A 348 16.58 -5.36 7.78
N LEU A 349 17.12 -4.14 7.87
CA LEU A 349 17.15 -3.17 6.77
C LEU A 349 18.50 -3.24 6.04
N TRP A 350 18.48 -3.04 4.73
CA TRP A 350 19.69 -3.04 3.91
C TRP A 350 20.66 -1.94 4.36
N ASN A 351 21.90 -2.31 4.62
CA ASN A 351 22.98 -1.42 5.12
C ASN A 351 22.63 -0.60 6.37
N ALA A 352 21.59 -0.97 7.14
CA ALA A 352 21.06 -0.10 8.19
C ALA A 352 20.52 -0.88 9.42
N GLU A 353 21.31 -1.82 9.95
CA GLU A 353 20.92 -2.66 11.09
C GLU A 353 20.57 -1.84 12.35
N GLU A 354 21.34 -0.82 12.67
CA GLU A 354 21.04 0.04 13.83
C GLU A 354 19.72 0.83 13.64
N ARG A 355 19.44 1.24 12.41
CA ARG A 355 18.16 1.85 12.08
C ARG A 355 17.00 0.86 12.19
N PHE A 356 17.23 -0.40 11.81
CA PHE A 356 16.25 -1.49 12.01
C PHE A 356 15.92 -1.66 13.48
N LYS A 357 16.92 -1.84 14.35
CA LYS A 357 16.73 -1.98 15.80
C LYS A 357 15.98 -0.79 16.38
N LYS A 358 16.42 0.44 16.04
CA LYS A 358 15.80 1.67 16.51
C LYS A 358 14.36 1.84 16.06
N SER A 359 14.04 1.48 14.80
CA SER A 359 12.71 1.73 14.21
C SER A 359 11.66 0.70 14.62
N TYR A 360 12.07 -0.52 15.00
CA TYR A 360 11.12 -1.62 15.15
C TYR A 360 11.25 -2.40 16.46
N LEU A 361 12.37 -2.28 17.21
CA LEU A 361 12.65 -3.14 18.36
C LEU A 361 12.96 -2.37 19.66
N SER A 362 13.03 -1.04 19.61
CA SER A 362 13.51 -0.24 20.76
C SER A 362 12.41 0.29 21.65
N THR A 363 11.23 0.58 21.11
CA THR A 363 10.12 1.19 21.85
C THR A 363 9.53 0.22 22.87
N PHE A 364 9.30 -1.01 22.47
CA PHE A 364 8.75 -2.07 23.33
C PHE A 364 9.69 -3.27 23.36
N PRO A 365 10.55 -3.42 24.41
CA PRO A 365 11.47 -4.54 24.50
C PRO A 365 10.78 -5.91 24.43
N GLY A 366 11.24 -6.78 23.52
CA GLY A 366 10.64 -8.10 23.27
C GLY A 366 9.52 -8.11 22.23
N PHE A 367 9.18 -6.95 21.65
CA PHE A 367 8.17 -6.81 20.61
C PHE A 367 8.72 -6.15 19.35
N TYR A 368 8.09 -6.45 18.23
CA TYR A 368 8.21 -5.70 17.00
C TYR A 368 7.13 -4.61 16.98
N GLU A 369 7.55 -3.36 16.82
CA GLU A 369 6.67 -2.20 16.70
C GLU A 369 6.13 -2.07 15.27
N THR A 370 4.81 -2.16 15.12
CA THR A 370 4.18 -2.05 13.80
C THR A 370 3.99 -0.60 13.35
N GLY A 371 3.95 0.33 14.30
CA GLY A 371 3.58 1.73 14.08
C GLY A 371 2.09 1.92 13.79
N ASP A 372 1.27 0.91 14.05
CA ASP A 372 -0.19 0.97 13.95
C ASP A 372 -0.81 0.98 15.36
N ALA A 373 -1.97 1.62 15.48
CA ALA A 373 -2.79 1.63 16.68
C ALA A 373 -4.08 0.85 16.41
N GLY A 374 -4.52 0.07 17.39
CA GLY A 374 -5.69 -0.80 17.25
C GLY A 374 -6.18 -1.36 18.56
N LEU A 375 -7.13 -2.25 18.48
CA LEU A 375 -7.69 -3.00 19.60
C LEU A 375 -7.99 -4.45 19.19
N ILE A 376 -8.10 -5.34 20.18
CA ILE A 376 -8.60 -6.71 20.00
C ILE A 376 -9.91 -6.79 20.79
N ASP A 377 -10.97 -7.32 20.16
CA ASP A 377 -12.25 -7.51 20.85
C ASP A 377 -12.27 -8.82 21.67
N ASP A 378 -13.38 -9.05 22.39
CA ASP A 378 -13.53 -10.23 23.26
C ASP A 378 -13.55 -11.57 22.51
N ASP A 379 -13.81 -11.56 21.20
CA ASP A 379 -13.75 -12.74 20.33
C ASP A 379 -12.36 -12.92 19.68
N GLY A 380 -11.40 -12.06 19.98
CA GLY A 380 -10.04 -12.11 19.46
C GLY A 380 -9.83 -11.45 18.09
N TYR A 381 -10.81 -10.69 17.61
CA TYR A 381 -10.72 -9.97 16.33
C TYR A 381 -9.93 -8.68 16.47
N LEU A 382 -8.97 -8.48 15.58
CA LEU A 382 -8.11 -7.30 15.53
C LEU A 382 -8.73 -6.20 14.67
N TYR A 383 -8.77 -5.00 15.21
CA TYR A 383 -9.18 -3.78 14.51
C TYR A 383 -7.98 -2.82 14.42
N ILE A 384 -7.53 -2.53 13.21
CA ILE A 384 -6.51 -1.50 12.96
C ILE A 384 -7.23 -0.16 12.78
N MET A 385 -7.01 0.76 13.71
CA MET A 385 -7.78 2.00 13.80
C MET A 385 -7.06 3.20 13.18
N ALA A 386 -5.74 3.26 13.29
CA ALA A 386 -4.92 4.37 12.77
C ALA A 386 -3.44 3.99 12.77
N ARG A 387 -2.59 4.86 12.23
CA ARG A 387 -1.16 4.89 12.57
C ARG A 387 -0.99 5.44 13.98
N THR A 388 0.04 5.01 14.69
CA THR A 388 0.32 5.55 16.05
C THR A 388 0.57 7.05 16.04
N ASP A 389 1.16 7.58 14.97
CA ASP A 389 1.40 8.99 14.72
C ASP A 389 0.15 9.77 14.24
N ASP A 390 -0.90 9.07 13.80
CA ASP A 390 -2.21 9.66 13.43
C ASP A 390 -3.23 9.65 14.58
N VAL A 391 -2.90 9.08 15.75
CA VAL A 391 -3.76 9.13 16.94
C VAL A 391 -3.74 10.54 17.53
N ILE A 392 -4.92 11.13 17.71
CA ILE A 392 -5.06 12.50 18.22
C ILE A 392 -5.16 12.49 19.75
N ASN A 393 -4.32 13.28 20.42
CA ASN A 393 -4.37 13.46 21.87
C ASN A 393 -5.17 14.72 22.22
N ILE A 394 -6.42 14.53 22.67
CA ILE A 394 -7.32 15.61 23.02
C ILE A 394 -7.49 15.67 24.56
N ALA A 395 -6.86 16.65 25.21
CA ALA A 395 -6.94 16.81 26.67
C ALA A 395 -6.65 15.50 27.44
N GLY A 396 -5.69 14.69 26.99
CA GLY A 396 -5.31 13.42 27.60
C GLY A 396 -6.06 12.19 27.08
N HIS A 397 -7.07 12.36 26.24
CA HIS A 397 -7.78 11.25 25.59
C HIS A 397 -7.15 10.93 24.23
N ARG A 398 -6.84 9.66 24.01
CA ARG A 398 -6.34 9.16 22.72
C ARG A 398 -7.52 8.76 21.85
N LEU A 399 -7.69 9.44 20.74
CA LEU A 399 -8.78 9.21 19.80
C LEU A 399 -8.26 8.86 18.41
N SER A 400 -8.87 7.84 17.82
CA SER A 400 -8.52 7.37 16.49
C SER A 400 -9.08 8.31 15.40
N THR A 401 -8.24 8.74 14.47
CA THR A 401 -8.68 9.39 13.24
C THR A 401 -9.61 8.49 12.44
N GLY A 402 -9.30 7.19 12.38
CA GLY A 402 -10.10 6.19 11.67
C GLY A 402 -11.53 6.05 12.21
N ALA A 403 -11.74 6.15 13.53
CA ALA A 403 -13.09 6.11 14.10
C ALA A 403 -13.93 7.34 13.69
N MET A 404 -13.29 8.52 13.63
CA MET A 404 -13.96 9.74 13.15
C MET A 404 -14.25 9.68 11.65
N GLU A 405 -13.30 9.17 10.86
CA GLU A 405 -13.47 8.96 9.41
C GLU A 405 -14.59 7.98 9.10
N GLU A 406 -14.74 6.91 9.91
CA GLU A 406 -15.87 5.99 9.81
C GLU A 406 -17.21 6.69 10.05
N ALA A 407 -17.29 7.52 11.10
CA ALA A 407 -18.49 8.30 11.36
C ALA A 407 -18.83 9.23 10.18
N LEU A 408 -17.81 9.90 9.62
CA LEU A 408 -17.98 10.81 8.49
C LEU A 408 -18.39 10.08 7.20
N SER A 409 -17.87 8.88 6.95
CA SER A 409 -18.21 8.08 5.76
C SER A 409 -19.66 7.58 5.74
N ASN A 410 -20.35 7.57 6.89
CA ASN A 410 -21.78 7.26 6.97
C ASN A 410 -22.68 8.39 6.44
N HIS A 411 -22.15 9.55 6.12
CA HIS A 411 -22.91 10.65 5.53
C HIS A 411 -23.10 10.43 4.02
N ALA A 412 -24.34 10.47 3.54
CA ALA A 412 -24.70 10.13 2.15
C ALA A 412 -23.98 10.98 1.08
N ASP A 413 -23.67 12.23 1.42
CA ASP A 413 -23.02 13.16 0.49
C ASP A 413 -21.48 13.10 0.54
N VAL A 414 -20.88 12.31 1.44
CA VAL A 414 -19.43 12.16 1.59
C VAL A 414 -18.95 10.94 0.84
N ALA A 415 -18.17 11.15 -0.21
CA ALA A 415 -17.54 10.07 -0.97
C ALA A 415 -16.24 9.59 -0.33
N GLU A 416 -15.48 10.51 0.29
CA GLU A 416 -14.19 10.23 0.92
C GLU A 416 -13.91 11.30 1.98
N CYS A 417 -13.21 10.93 3.04
CA CYS A 417 -12.81 11.86 4.07
C CYS A 417 -11.44 11.56 4.66
N ALA A 418 -10.86 12.53 5.34
CA ALA A 418 -9.66 12.37 6.15
C ALA A 418 -9.78 13.23 7.40
N VAL A 419 -9.26 12.72 8.52
CA VAL A 419 -9.16 13.47 9.77
C VAL A 419 -7.69 13.59 10.16
N ILE A 420 -7.28 14.80 10.58
CA ILE A 420 -5.95 15.07 11.14
C ILE A 420 -6.08 15.73 12.51
N GLY A 421 -5.07 15.55 13.35
CA GLY A 421 -4.93 16.32 14.59
C GLY A 421 -4.16 17.61 14.31
N VAL A 422 -4.77 18.75 14.58
CA VAL A 422 -4.13 20.07 14.46
C VAL A 422 -3.85 20.64 15.84
N SER A 423 -2.81 21.45 15.97
CA SER A 423 -2.40 22.03 17.24
C SER A 423 -3.47 22.95 17.85
N ASP A 424 -3.73 22.80 19.14
CA ASP A 424 -4.65 23.62 19.94
C ASP A 424 -4.01 24.01 21.26
N GLN A 425 -4.10 25.31 21.61
CA GLN A 425 -3.42 25.86 22.81
C GLN A 425 -3.97 25.31 24.14
N LEU A 426 -5.23 24.88 24.18
CA LEU A 426 -5.89 24.44 25.43
C LEU A 426 -5.92 22.90 25.53
N LYS A 427 -6.08 22.21 24.42
CA LYS A 427 -6.32 20.76 24.39
C LYS A 427 -5.13 19.95 23.87
N GLY A 428 -4.04 20.62 23.51
CA GLY A 428 -2.90 20.04 22.82
C GLY A 428 -3.19 19.81 21.34
N GLN A 429 -4.18 19.00 21.03
CA GLN A 429 -4.66 18.78 19.65
C GLN A 429 -6.19 18.79 19.59
N VAL A 430 -6.72 19.16 18.42
CA VAL A 430 -8.12 18.97 18.07
C VAL A 430 -8.24 18.36 16.67
N PRO A 431 -9.28 17.56 16.41
CA PRO A 431 -9.47 16.97 15.10
C PRO A 431 -10.03 17.98 14.10
N LEU A 432 -9.52 17.89 12.86
CA LEU A 432 -9.99 18.64 11.71
C LEU A 432 -10.30 17.66 10.58
N GLY A 433 -11.52 17.71 10.03
CA GLY A 433 -11.98 16.84 8.97
C GLY A 433 -11.90 17.50 7.59
N PHE A 434 -11.49 16.72 6.60
CA PHE A 434 -11.57 17.06 5.18
C PHE A 434 -12.58 16.14 4.51
N LEU A 435 -13.52 16.71 3.76
CA LEU A 435 -14.64 15.99 3.14
C LEU A 435 -14.56 16.14 1.62
N CYS A 436 -14.50 15.03 0.90
CA CYS A 436 -14.71 15.00 -0.55
C CYS A 436 -16.13 14.55 -0.81
N LEU A 437 -16.90 15.36 -1.53
CA LEU A 437 -18.31 15.08 -1.77
C LEU A 437 -18.52 14.13 -2.94
N THR A 438 -19.66 13.44 -2.90
CA THR A 438 -20.14 12.60 -4.01
C THR A 438 -20.44 13.48 -5.23
N ASN A 439 -20.22 12.96 -6.43
CA ASN A 439 -20.50 13.69 -7.66
C ASN A 439 -22.01 14.05 -7.74
N GLY A 440 -22.30 15.31 -8.11
CA GLY A 440 -23.67 15.79 -8.28
C GLY A 440 -24.34 16.33 -7.02
N VAL A 441 -23.64 16.42 -5.89
CA VAL A 441 -24.15 17.08 -4.69
C VAL A 441 -24.22 18.59 -4.93
N ASN A 442 -25.44 19.16 -4.77
CA ASN A 442 -25.73 20.59 -4.99
C ASN A 442 -26.24 21.29 -3.73
N ARG A 443 -25.96 20.74 -2.54
CA ARG A 443 -26.30 21.32 -1.25
C ARG A 443 -25.22 22.31 -0.78
N PRO A 444 -25.57 23.31 0.06
CA PRO A 444 -24.58 24.18 0.70
C PRO A 444 -23.57 23.36 1.51
N HIS A 445 -22.26 23.61 1.32
CA HIS A 445 -21.21 22.89 2.00
C HIS A 445 -21.28 23.04 3.53
N GLU A 446 -21.71 24.20 4.04
CA GLU A 446 -21.88 24.48 5.47
C GLU A 446 -22.91 23.57 6.14
N GLU A 447 -23.98 23.20 5.43
CA GLU A 447 -24.98 22.25 5.92
C GLU A 447 -24.39 20.86 6.08
N ILE A 448 -23.67 20.37 5.05
CA ILE A 448 -23.02 19.06 5.07
C ILE A 448 -21.96 19.00 6.17
N VAL A 449 -21.13 20.03 6.31
CA VAL A 449 -20.14 20.13 7.38
C VAL A 449 -20.80 20.07 8.76
N SER A 450 -21.91 20.79 8.95
CA SER A 450 -22.66 20.79 10.22
C SER A 450 -23.24 19.41 10.54
N GLU A 451 -23.80 18.72 9.54
CA GLU A 451 -24.32 17.35 9.67
C GLU A 451 -23.20 16.37 10.02
N CYS A 452 -22.03 16.47 9.35
CA CYS A 452 -20.86 15.67 9.63
C CYS A 452 -20.30 15.88 11.05
N ILE A 453 -20.23 17.13 11.52
CA ILE A 453 -19.82 17.45 12.90
C ILE A 453 -20.79 16.82 13.90
N LYS A 454 -22.08 16.90 13.63
CA LYS A 454 -23.12 16.27 14.46
C LYS A 454 -22.98 14.75 14.47
N LEU A 455 -22.74 14.12 13.32
CA LEU A 455 -22.55 12.68 13.19
C LEU A 455 -21.39 12.16 14.05
N VAL A 456 -20.22 12.81 13.99
CA VAL A 456 -19.07 12.45 14.84
C VAL A 456 -19.42 12.63 16.31
N ARG A 457 -20.11 13.70 16.68
CA ARG A 457 -20.54 13.94 18.05
C ARG A 457 -21.52 12.88 18.57
N ASP A 458 -22.46 12.46 17.71
CA ASP A 458 -23.50 11.50 18.09
C ASP A 458 -22.93 10.08 18.17
N GLN A 459 -21.96 9.71 17.33
CA GLN A 459 -21.38 8.36 17.29
C GLN A 459 -20.19 8.17 18.23
N ILE A 460 -19.32 9.16 18.37
CA ILE A 460 -18.09 9.05 19.20
C ILE A 460 -18.25 9.79 20.54
N GLY A 461 -19.10 10.80 20.57
CA GLY A 461 -19.36 11.61 21.75
C GLY A 461 -18.63 12.96 21.76
N PRO A 462 -18.99 13.84 22.73
CA PRO A 462 -18.39 15.18 22.88
C PRO A 462 -16.88 15.14 23.18
N VAL A 463 -16.35 14.03 23.66
CA VAL A 463 -14.92 13.83 23.97
C VAL A 463 -14.07 14.02 22.70
N ALA A 464 -14.59 13.68 21.52
CA ALA A 464 -13.90 13.87 20.25
C ALA A 464 -13.58 15.34 19.96
N SER A 465 -14.32 16.27 20.54
CA SER A 465 -14.16 17.72 20.28
C SER A 465 -14.11 18.08 18.79
N PHE A 466 -14.74 17.26 17.95
CA PHE A 466 -14.79 17.46 16.50
C PHE A 466 -15.68 18.64 16.17
N LYS A 467 -15.07 19.77 15.81
CA LYS A 467 -15.76 21.04 15.54
C LYS A 467 -15.34 21.68 14.23
N LEU A 468 -14.30 21.15 13.60
CA LEU A 468 -13.68 21.70 12.42
C LEU A 468 -13.77 20.69 11.29
N ALA A 469 -14.40 21.07 10.19
CA ALA A 469 -14.36 20.32 8.95
C ALA A 469 -14.47 21.27 7.75
N THR A 470 -13.95 20.84 6.60
CA THR A 470 -14.02 21.61 5.36
C THR A 470 -14.20 20.67 4.18
N VAL A 471 -14.88 21.16 3.14
CA VAL A 471 -15.03 20.44 1.87
C VAL A 471 -13.82 20.75 1.00
N VAL A 472 -13.22 19.73 0.43
CA VAL A 472 -12.10 19.81 -0.52
C VAL A 472 -12.42 19.01 -1.77
N PRO A 473 -11.89 19.41 -2.96
CA PRO A 473 -12.14 18.66 -4.19
C PRO A 473 -11.57 17.23 -4.13
N ARG A 474 -10.43 17.06 -3.45
CA ARG A 474 -9.68 15.80 -3.38
C ARG A 474 -8.71 15.79 -2.19
N LEU A 475 -8.29 14.60 -1.78
CA LEU A 475 -7.32 14.41 -0.71
C LEU A 475 -5.90 14.16 -1.28
N PRO A 476 -4.83 14.68 -0.64
CA PRO A 476 -3.47 14.39 -1.04
C PRO A 476 -3.13 12.93 -0.72
N LYS A 477 -2.77 12.19 -1.76
CA LYS A 477 -2.47 10.76 -1.67
C LYS A 477 -1.11 10.42 -2.25
N THR A 478 -0.56 9.33 -1.78
CA THR A 478 0.53 8.67 -2.50
C THR A 478 -0.04 8.00 -3.75
N ARG A 479 0.84 7.64 -4.70
CA ARG A 479 0.47 6.85 -5.88
C ARG A 479 -0.12 5.47 -5.55
N SER A 480 0.12 4.97 -4.34
CA SER A 480 -0.52 3.75 -3.81
C SER A 480 -1.87 4.00 -3.13
N GLY A 481 -2.38 5.24 -3.14
CA GLY A 481 -3.67 5.61 -2.59
C GLY A 481 -3.67 6.04 -1.13
N LYS A 482 -2.54 5.95 -0.40
CA LYS A 482 -2.46 6.34 1.01
C LYS A 482 -2.56 7.85 1.18
N ILE A 483 -3.44 8.31 2.06
CA ILE A 483 -3.60 9.73 2.40
C ILE A 483 -2.36 10.24 3.15
N LEU A 484 -1.88 11.42 2.76
CA LEU A 484 -0.66 12.04 3.29
C LEU A 484 -0.97 12.91 4.54
N ARG A 485 -1.57 12.31 5.60
CA ARG A 485 -1.99 13.01 6.81
C ARG A 485 -0.86 13.79 7.47
N ALA A 486 0.32 13.17 7.63
CA ALA A 486 1.47 13.83 8.22
C ALA A 486 1.90 15.11 7.46
N THR A 487 1.75 15.16 6.15
CA THR A 487 2.01 16.37 5.35
C THR A 487 0.93 17.40 5.59
N MET A 488 -0.34 16.99 5.64
CA MET A 488 -1.47 17.89 5.94
C MET A 488 -1.34 18.53 7.33
N VAL A 489 -0.91 17.77 8.34
CA VAL A 489 -0.62 18.28 9.70
C VAL A 489 0.47 19.35 9.66
N LYS A 490 1.58 19.10 8.96
CA LYS A 490 2.67 20.07 8.84
C LYS A 490 2.23 21.37 8.16
N ILE A 491 1.40 21.26 7.12
CA ILE A 491 0.82 22.44 6.46
C ILE A 491 -0.09 23.19 7.46
N ALA A 492 -0.96 22.47 8.17
CA ALA A 492 -1.87 23.09 9.15
C ALA A 492 -1.10 23.82 10.26
N ASP A 493 -0.01 23.25 10.76
CA ASP A 493 0.83 23.80 11.82
C ASP A 493 1.92 24.74 11.30
N SER A 494 1.90 25.11 10.01
CA SER A 494 2.90 26.00 9.36
C SER A 494 4.34 25.52 9.52
N GLN A 495 4.54 24.21 9.51
CA GLN A 495 5.85 23.58 9.65
C GLN A 495 6.49 23.33 8.28
N GLU A 496 7.81 23.45 8.22
CA GLU A 496 8.55 23.04 7.02
C GLU A 496 8.39 21.54 6.76
N PHE A 497 8.15 21.20 5.49
CA PHE A 497 8.11 19.81 5.08
C PHE A 497 8.81 19.62 3.73
N LYS A 498 9.40 18.45 3.57
CA LYS A 498 9.93 18.02 2.28
C LYS A 498 8.78 17.45 1.45
N MET A 499 8.67 17.87 0.19
CA MET A 499 7.68 17.32 -0.75
C MET A 499 7.72 15.79 -0.74
N PRO A 500 6.60 15.11 -0.44
CA PRO A 500 6.58 13.65 -0.45
C PRO A 500 6.82 13.11 -1.85
N ALA A 501 7.88 12.33 -2.02
CA ALA A 501 8.28 11.77 -3.30
C ALA A 501 7.23 10.82 -3.92
N THR A 502 6.40 10.25 -3.07
CA THR A 502 5.34 9.30 -3.46
C THR A 502 4.01 9.98 -3.78
N ILE A 503 3.91 11.30 -3.67
CA ILE A 503 2.66 12.02 -3.93
C ILE A 503 2.23 11.83 -5.39
N ASP A 504 0.93 11.60 -5.58
CA ASP A 504 0.36 11.39 -6.92
C ASP A 504 0.31 12.72 -7.70
N ASP A 505 -0.24 13.76 -7.08
CA ASP A 505 -0.31 15.11 -7.64
C ASP A 505 0.09 16.15 -6.58
N PRO A 506 1.24 16.82 -6.72
CA PRO A 506 1.69 17.83 -5.76
C PRO A 506 0.79 19.05 -5.63
N THR A 507 0.03 19.40 -6.69
CA THR A 507 -0.83 20.60 -6.69
C THR A 507 -1.98 20.52 -5.67
N ILE A 508 -2.32 19.30 -5.23
CA ILE A 508 -3.33 19.08 -4.19
C ILE A 508 -2.95 19.75 -2.87
N LEU A 509 -1.65 19.84 -2.56
CA LEU A 509 -1.19 20.44 -1.31
C LEU A 509 -1.51 21.93 -1.23
N ASP A 510 -1.48 22.64 -2.37
CA ASP A 510 -1.87 24.05 -2.44
C ASP A 510 -3.38 24.20 -2.18
N GLU A 511 -4.21 23.27 -2.69
CA GLU A 511 -5.67 23.23 -2.44
C GLU A 511 -5.95 23.00 -0.95
N ILE A 512 -5.22 22.09 -0.30
CA ILE A 512 -5.33 21.82 1.14
C ILE A 512 -4.89 23.04 1.96
N GLU A 513 -3.81 23.71 1.57
CA GLU A 513 -3.33 24.92 2.25
C GLU A 513 -4.38 26.04 2.20
N VAL A 514 -5.00 26.25 1.05
CA VAL A 514 -6.09 27.23 0.91
C VAL A 514 -7.28 26.89 1.82
N ALA A 515 -7.68 25.61 1.87
CA ALA A 515 -8.75 25.16 2.74
C ALA A 515 -8.43 25.35 4.23
N LEU A 516 -7.19 25.06 4.64
CA LEU A 516 -6.70 25.26 6.01
C LEU A 516 -6.65 26.72 6.40
N LYS A 517 -6.21 27.61 5.49
CA LYS A 517 -6.20 29.06 5.71
C LYS A 517 -7.59 29.63 5.98
N SER A 518 -8.61 29.12 5.30
CA SER A 518 -10.01 29.53 5.54
C SER A 518 -10.50 29.17 6.96
N LEU A 519 -9.89 28.18 7.59
CA LEU A 519 -10.16 27.76 8.97
C LEU A 519 -9.23 28.38 10.01
N GLY A 520 -8.30 29.26 9.60
CA GLY A 520 -7.35 29.96 10.47
C GLY A 520 -6.05 29.21 10.77
N TYR A 521 -5.76 28.13 10.04
CA TYR A 521 -4.52 27.35 10.07
C TYR A 521 -3.61 27.73 8.88
N ALA A 522 -2.46 27.11 8.76
CA ALA A 522 -1.49 27.34 7.68
C ALA A 522 -1.13 28.83 7.49
N LYS A 523 -0.73 29.49 8.58
CA LYS A 523 -0.42 30.95 8.65
C LYS A 523 0.90 31.31 8.00
#